data_326995de0ec92010672f3adf87eab6d4
#
_entry.id   326995de0ec92010672f3adf87eab6d4
#
_cell.length_a   1.000
_cell.length_b   1.000
_cell.length_c   1.000
_cell.angle_alpha   90.00
_cell.angle_beta   90.00
_cell.angle_gamma   90.00
#
_symmetry.space_group_name_H-M   'P 1'
#
loop_
_entity.id
_entity.type
_entity.pdbx_description
1 polymer ?
#
loop_
_entity_poly.entity_id
_entity_poly.type
_entity_poly.pdbx_seq_one_letter_code
_entity_poly.pdbx_strand_id
1 'polypeptide(L)'
;FEALILTASRSGEIRGAAWSELDLEKKLWTIPADRMKAGREHVVPLSDAAVSAFQRAEAYREVRNDLVFPGARYGKPLSDMTLTKICRDLEIPAVPHGFRSSFRDWVAEETDFDGDVAEMALAHTIENKVEAAYRRGNLLEKRRALMNAWGAYCLPGSQEPSS
;
A
#
# COMPACT_ATOMS: atom_id res chain seq x y z
N PHE A 1 4.74 -7.80 5.82
CA PHE A 1 3.66 -8.40 5.02
C PHE A 1 2.36 -7.61 5.16
N GLU A 2 1.95 -7.26 6.38
CA GLU A 2 0.78 -6.42 6.65
C GLU A 2 0.74 -5.13 5.83
N ALA A 3 1.86 -4.38 5.79
CA ALA A 3 1.94 -3.15 5.03
C ALA A 3 1.63 -3.34 3.53
N LEU A 4 2.04 -4.48 2.93
CA LEU A 4 1.68 -4.84 1.56
C LEU A 4 0.16 -4.91 1.37
N ILE A 5 -0.53 -5.62 2.28
CA ILE A 5 -1.98 -5.82 2.21
C ILE A 5 -2.70 -4.49 2.44
N LEU A 6 -2.37 -3.79 3.53
CA LEU A 6 -3.03 -2.57 3.96
C LEU A 6 -2.86 -1.39 3.01
N THR A 7 -1.79 -1.38 2.19
CA THR A 7 -1.56 -0.35 1.16
C THR A 7 -2.00 -0.79 -0.23
N ALA A 8 -2.40 -2.05 -0.42
CA ALA A 8 -2.70 -2.66 -1.71
C ALA A 8 -1.57 -2.43 -2.75
N SER A 9 -0.32 -2.26 -2.30
CA SER A 9 0.84 -1.95 -3.14
C SER A 9 1.39 -3.19 -3.85
N ARG A 10 2.26 -2.99 -4.84
CA ARG A 10 3.00 -4.10 -5.46
C ARG A 10 4.14 -4.56 -4.58
N SER A 11 4.50 -5.85 -4.68
CA SER A 11 5.63 -6.42 -3.92
C SER A 11 6.93 -5.63 -4.07
N GLY A 12 7.25 -5.16 -5.27
CA GLY A 12 8.43 -4.34 -5.52
C GLY A 12 8.35 -2.96 -4.87
N GLU A 13 7.15 -2.36 -4.81
CA GLU A 13 6.93 -1.07 -4.18
C GLU A 13 7.17 -1.15 -2.68
N ILE A 14 6.53 -2.10 -1.99
CA ILE A 14 6.67 -2.24 -0.53
C ILE A 14 8.07 -2.70 -0.10
N ARG A 15 8.69 -3.63 -0.83
CA ARG A 15 10.04 -4.10 -0.51
C ARG A 15 11.09 -3.00 -0.58
N GLY A 16 10.92 -2.07 -1.51
CA GLY A 16 11.82 -0.94 -1.69
C GLY A 16 11.35 0.33 -0.98
N ALA A 17 10.32 0.28 -0.10
CA ALA A 17 9.86 1.45 0.63
C ALA A 17 10.99 2.06 1.46
N ALA A 18 11.10 3.39 1.41
CA ALA A 18 12.09 4.16 2.13
C ALA A 18 11.44 5.06 3.18
N TRP A 19 12.12 5.29 4.30
CA TRP A 19 11.62 6.17 5.36
C TRP A 19 11.42 7.61 4.87
N SER A 20 12.27 8.08 3.96
CA SER A 20 12.14 9.39 3.32
C SER A 20 10.88 9.55 2.45
N GLU A 21 10.22 8.45 2.09
CA GLU A 21 8.96 8.45 1.33
C GLU A 21 7.72 8.54 2.22
N LEU A 22 7.87 8.36 3.53
CA LEU A 22 6.77 8.28 4.49
C LEU A 22 6.58 9.58 5.26
N ASP A 23 5.37 10.12 5.21
CA ASP A 23 4.88 11.16 6.11
C ASP A 23 3.77 10.53 6.99
N LEU A 24 4.19 9.96 8.12
CA LEU A 24 3.27 9.24 9.01
C LEU A 24 2.31 10.19 9.74
N GLU A 25 2.67 11.48 9.92
CA GLU A 25 1.78 12.48 10.50
C GLU A 25 0.64 12.80 9.55
N LYS A 26 0.94 13.00 8.26
CA LYS A 26 -0.07 13.22 7.22
C LYS A 26 -0.71 11.93 6.72
N LYS A 27 -0.22 10.77 7.20
CA LYS A 27 -0.64 9.43 6.77
C LYS A 27 -0.55 9.27 5.25
N LEU A 28 0.65 9.56 4.71
CA LEU A 28 0.95 9.46 3.29
C LEU A 28 2.25 8.68 3.06
N TRP A 29 2.24 7.88 2.01
CA TRP A 29 3.43 7.27 1.43
C TRP A 29 3.55 7.73 -0.01
N THR A 30 4.62 8.45 -0.33
CA THR A 30 4.88 8.99 -1.67
C THR A 30 5.94 8.14 -2.36
N ILE A 31 5.53 7.33 -3.30
CA ILE A 31 6.43 6.46 -4.08
C ILE A 31 6.91 7.27 -5.28
N PRO A 32 8.23 7.52 -5.43
CA PRO A 32 8.75 8.32 -6.52
C PRO A 32 8.61 7.61 -7.89
N ALA A 33 8.60 8.40 -8.94
CA ALA A 33 8.29 7.96 -10.31
C ALA A 33 9.22 6.86 -10.84
N ASP A 34 10.50 6.89 -10.48
CA ASP A 34 11.53 5.92 -10.88
C ASP A 34 11.30 4.52 -10.29
N ARG A 35 10.56 4.43 -9.19
CA ARG A 35 10.16 3.17 -8.56
C ARG A 35 8.82 2.64 -9.07
N MET A 36 8.06 3.44 -9.79
CA MET A 36 6.74 3.09 -10.29
C MET A 36 6.80 2.51 -11.71
N LYS A 37 6.09 1.38 -11.95
CA LYS A 37 6.02 0.77 -13.29
C LYS A 37 5.52 1.74 -14.37
N ALA A 38 4.64 2.67 -14.01
CA ALA A 38 4.08 3.66 -14.94
C ALA A 38 4.96 4.93 -15.10
N GLY A 39 6.11 5.02 -14.40
CA GLY A 39 7.01 6.18 -14.45
C GLY A 39 6.37 7.47 -13.93
N ARG A 40 5.39 7.38 -13.05
CA ARG A 40 4.70 8.51 -12.42
C ARG A 40 4.68 8.31 -10.91
N GLU A 41 4.93 9.38 -10.17
CA GLU A 41 4.80 9.40 -8.72
C GLU A 41 3.42 8.91 -8.28
N HIS A 42 3.39 8.14 -7.21
CA HIS A 42 2.15 7.63 -6.64
C HIS A 42 2.08 7.92 -5.15
N VAL A 43 1.05 8.65 -4.74
CA VAL A 43 0.78 8.95 -3.33
C VAL A 43 -0.25 7.95 -2.81
N VAL A 44 0.12 7.18 -1.80
CA VAL A 44 -0.74 6.20 -1.13
C VAL A 44 -1.21 6.78 0.21
N PRO A 45 -2.52 7.02 0.40
CA PRO A 45 -3.07 7.35 1.71
C PRO A 45 -2.95 6.13 2.63
N LEU A 46 -2.47 6.35 3.85
CA LEU A 46 -2.30 5.30 4.85
C LEU A 46 -3.46 5.31 5.84
N SER A 47 -4.11 4.16 6.04
CA SER A 47 -5.01 3.94 7.16
C SER A 47 -4.23 3.90 8.48
N ASP A 48 -4.91 4.04 9.63
CA ASP A 48 -4.27 3.91 10.95
C ASP A 48 -3.57 2.56 11.13
N ALA A 49 -4.17 1.51 10.62
CA ALA A 49 -3.58 0.18 10.59
C ALA A 49 -2.27 0.15 9.77
N ALA A 50 -2.25 0.80 8.60
CA ALA A 50 -1.05 0.89 7.77
C ALA A 50 0.05 1.73 8.47
N VAL A 51 -0.31 2.87 9.07
CA VAL A 51 0.62 3.68 9.87
C VAL A 51 1.23 2.85 10.99
N SER A 52 0.40 2.12 11.73
CA SER A 52 0.87 1.23 12.81
C SER A 52 1.82 0.14 12.29
N ALA A 53 1.56 -0.41 11.09
CA ALA A 53 2.44 -1.41 10.47
C ALA A 53 3.82 -0.81 10.13
N PHE A 54 3.87 0.42 9.64
CA PHE A 54 5.13 1.13 9.38
C PHE A 54 5.84 1.51 10.70
N GLN A 55 5.12 1.99 11.70
CA GLN A 55 5.70 2.32 13.02
C GLN A 55 6.35 1.09 13.67
N ARG A 56 5.72 -0.09 13.58
CA ARG A 56 6.35 -1.32 14.07
C ARG A 56 7.67 -1.65 13.36
N ALA A 57 7.81 -1.25 12.11
CA ALA A 57 9.05 -1.45 11.37
C ALA A 57 10.20 -0.55 11.84
N GLU A 58 9.92 0.55 12.55
CA GLU A 58 10.96 1.43 13.11
C GLU A 58 11.91 0.70 14.06
N ALA A 59 11.43 -0.34 14.75
CA ALA A 59 12.26 -1.17 15.63
C ALA A 59 13.41 -1.89 14.89
N TYR A 60 13.29 -2.02 13.57
CA TYR A 60 14.28 -2.66 12.69
C TYR A 60 15.05 -1.67 11.83
N ARG A 61 14.90 -0.35 12.10
CA ARG A 61 15.56 0.70 11.33
C ARG A 61 17.07 0.63 11.50
N GLU A 62 17.76 0.50 10.39
CA GLU A 62 19.23 0.45 10.37
C GLU A 62 19.84 1.85 10.22
N VAL A 63 20.92 2.10 10.95
CA VAL A 63 21.69 3.34 10.79
C VAL A 63 22.27 3.42 9.40
N ARG A 64 22.09 4.54 8.70
CA ARG A 64 22.56 4.79 7.32
C ARG A 64 21.88 3.92 6.24
N ASN A 65 20.74 3.34 6.55
CA ASN A 65 19.91 2.64 5.58
C ASN A 65 18.49 3.23 5.62
N ASP A 66 18.04 3.76 4.49
CA ASP A 66 16.72 4.39 4.41
C ASP A 66 15.57 3.40 4.14
N LEU A 67 15.88 2.11 3.92
CA LEU A 67 14.86 1.10 3.69
C LEU A 67 14.03 0.84 4.94
N VAL A 68 12.71 0.83 4.76
CA VAL A 68 11.74 0.44 5.81
C VAL A 68 11.85 -1.04 6.12
N PHE A 69 12.04 -1.85 5.07
CA PHE A 69 12.14 -3.31 5.16
C PHE A 69 13.48 -3.78 4.59
N PRO A 70 14.58 -3.65 5.36
CA PRO A 70 15.89 -4.07 4.92
C PRO A 70 15.95 -5.59 4.72
N GLY A 71 16.71 -6.02 3.72
CA GLY A 71 17.01 -7.42 3.47
C GLY A 71 18.21 -7.91 4.29
N ALA A 72 18.56 -9.17 4.14
CA ALA A 72 19.71 -9.76 4.83
C ALA A 72 21.07 -9.15 4.43
N ARG A 73 21.14 -8.50 3.27
CA ARG A 73 22.34 -7.78 2.82
C ARG A 73 22.14 -6.29 3.08
N TYR A 74 23.10 -5.68 3.78
CA TYR A 74 23.07 -4.25 4.08
C TYR A 74 22.80 -3.39 2.83
N GLY A 75 21.90 -2.41 2.95
CA GLY A 75 21.50 -1.50 1.88
C GLY A 75 20.72 -2.16 0.74
N LYS A 76 20.28 -3.40 0.88
CA LYS A 76 19.45 -4.08 -0.10
C LYS A 76 18.05 -4.36 0.48
N PRO A 77 16.99 -4.22 -0.33
CA PRO A 77 15.63 -4.57 0.09
C PRO A 77 15.48 -6.08 0.30
N LEU A 78 14.38 -6.49 0.90
CA LEU A 78 13.95 -7.89 0.93
C LEU A 78 13.95 -8.49 -0.48
N SER A 79 14.26 -9.78 -0.60
CA SER A 79 14.20 -10.47 -1.90
C SER A 79 12.76 -10.55 -2.41
N ASP A 80 12.58 -10.69 -3.71
CA ASP A 80 11.26 -10.85 -4.34
C ASP A 80 10.53 -12.11 -3.86
N MET A 81 11.30 -13.15 -3.48
CA MET A 81 10.74 -14.39 -2.95
C MET A 81 10.32 -14.32 -1.47
N THR A 82 10.72 -13.27 -0.73
CA THR A 82 10.46 -13.17 0.71
C THR A 82 8.96 -13.18 1.02
N LEU A 83 8.18 -12.36 0.32
CA LEU A 83 6.74 -12.27 0.53
C LEU A 83 6.01 -13.55 0.11
N THR A 84 6.45 -14.17 -0.97
CA THR A 84 5.94 -15.50 -1.42
C THR A 84 6.25 -16.58 -0.39
N LYS A 85 7.45 -16.55 0.19
CA LYS A 85 7.83 -17.47 1.25
C LYS A 85 6.95 -17.32 2.49
N ILE A 86 6.61 -16.09 2.87
CA ILE A 86 5.70 -15.84 4.00
C ILE A 86 4.33 -16.47 3.75
N CYS A 87 3.75 -16.30 2.56
CA CYS A 87 2.47 -16.95 2.22
C CYS A 87 2.56 -18.47 2.39
N ARG A 88 3.64 -19.07 1.90
CA ARG A 88 3.85 -20.53 2.00
C ARG A 88 4.05 -20.99 3.44
N ASP A 89 4.88 -20.27 4.22
CA ASP A 89 5.17 -20.65 5.61
C ASP A 89 3.95 -20.50 6.54
N LEU A 90 3.02 -19.60 6.19
CA LEU A 90 1.74 -19.40 6.86
C LEU A 90 0.61 -20.25 6.25
N GLU A 91 0.91 -21.12 5.29
CA GLU A 91 -0.06 -21.96 4.59
C GLU A 91 -1.22 -21.16 3.95
N ILE A 92 -0.96 -19.91 3.56
CA ILE A 92 -1.92 -19.06 2.88
C ILE A 92 -1.95 -19.46 1.40
N PRO A 93 -3.10 -19.93 0.85
CA PRO A 93 -3.21 -20.37 -0.54
C PRO A 93 -3.33 -19.18 -1.49
N ALA A 94 -2.40 -18.23 -1.38
CA ALA A 94 -2.36 -17.01 -2.17
C ALA A 94 -0.92 -16.62 -2.51
N VAL A 95 -0.79 -15.76 -3.50
CA VAL A 95 0.47 -15.08 -3.84
C VAL A 95 0.37 -13.59 -3.49
N PRO A 96 1.48 -12.91 -3.19
CA PRO A 96 1.46 -11.49 -2.79
C PRO A 96 0.68 -10.58 -3.74
N HIS A 97 0.71 -10.84 -5.05
CA HIS A 97 -0.05 -10.06 -6.03
C HIS A 97 -1.58 -10.27 -5.91
N GLY A 98 -2.01 -11.43 -5.45
CA GLY A 98 -3.43 -11.76 -5.27
C GLY A 98 -4.15 -10.85 -4.29
N PHE A 99 -3.47 -10.30 -3.29
CA PHE A 99 -4.08 -9.36 -2.33
C PHE A 99 -4.56 -8.05 -2.98
N ARG A 100 -3.96 -7.65 -4.11
CA ARG A 100 -4.45 -6.51 -4.88
C ARG A 100 -5.76 -6.84 -5.62
N SER A 101 -5.88 -8.07 -6.11
CA SER A 101 -7.14 -8.56 -6.67
C SER A 101 -8.22 -8.62 -5.58
N SER A 102 -7.89 -9.18 -4.42
CA SER A 102 -8.82 -9.21 -3.27
C SER A 102 -9.30 -7.81 -2.84
N PHE A 103 -8.40 -6.81 -2.83
CA PHE A 103 -8.78 -5.42 -2.59
C PHE A 103 -9.78 -4.91 -3.63
N ARG A 104 -9.52 -5.17 -4.92
CA ARG A 104 -10.39 -4.74 -6.01
C ARG A 104 -11.75 -5.43 -5.97
N ASP A 105 -11.75 -6.75 -5.73
CA ASP A 105 -12.97 -7.55 -5.62
C ASP A 105 -13.82 -7.09 -4.44
N TRP A 106 -13.19 -6.86 -3.27
CA TRP A 106 -13.86 -6.30 -2.11
C TRP A 106 -14.50 -4.93 -2.39
N VAL A 107 -13.80 -4.03 -3.10
CA VAL A 107 -14.39 -2.73 -3.47
C VAL A 107 -15.63 -2.92 -4.34
N ALA A 108 -15.56 -3.83 -5.32
CA ALA A 108 -16.62 -4.05 -6.28
C ALA A 108 -17.85 -4.76 -5.67
N GLU A 109 -17.64 -5.66 -4.72
CA GLU A 109 -18.68 -6.57 -4.23
C GLU A 109 -19.25 -6.14 -2.86
N GLU A 110 -18.46 -5.42 -2.03
CA GLU A 110 -18.82 -5.15 -0.65
C GLU A 110 -18.86 -3.66 -0.29
N THR A 111 -18.68 -2.77 -1.27
CA THR A 111 -18.66 -1.33 -1.00
C THR A 111 -19.39 -0.53 -2.07
N ASP A 112 -19.77 0.70 -1.70
CA ASP A 112 -20.33 1.70 -2.63
C ASP A 112 -19.25 2.65 -3.19
N PHE A 113 -17.96 2.36 -3.00
CA PHE A 113 -16.90 3.18 -3.55
C PHE A 113 -16.84 3.04 -5.07
N ASP A 114 -16.62 4.17 -5.74
CA ASP A 114 -16.43 4.22 -7.19
C ASP A 114 -15.21 3.37 -7.61
N GLY A 115 -15.40 2.47 -8.56
CA GLY A 115 -14.34 1.59 -9.07
C GLY A 115 -13.11 2.34 -9.57
N ASP A 116 -13.28 3.56 -10.09
CA ASP A 116 -12.17 4.41 -10.51
C ASP A 116 -11.29 4.86 -9.34
N VAL A 117 -11.88 5.04 -8.15
CA VAL A 117 -11.09 5.35 -6.94
C VAL A 117 -10.19 4.16 -6.58
N ALA A 118 -10.69 2.93 -6.74
CA ALA A 118 -9.90 1.72 -6.54
C ALA A 118 -8.78 1.59 -7.59
N GLU A 119 -9.07 1.81 -8.87
CA GLU A 119 -8.05 1.76 -9.93
C GLU A 119 -6.94 2.81 -9.69
N MET A 120 -7.32 4.01 -9.24
CA MET A 120 -6.35 5.04 -8.86
C MET A 120 -5.55 4.67 -7.60
N ALA A 121 -6.18 4.02 -6.62
CA ALA A 121 -5.48 3.53 -5.42
C ALA A 121 -4.45 2.45 -5.80
N LEU A 122 -4.77 1.64 -6.78
CA LEU A 122 -3.87 0.61 -7.33
C LEU A 122 -2.80 1.16 -8.30
N ALA A 123 -2.76 2.46 -8.56
CA ALA A 123 -1.89 3.06 -9.58
C ALA A 123 -2.04 2.36 -10.94
N HIS A 124 -3.28 1.99 -11.30
CA HIS A 124 -3.58 1.50 -12.63
C HIS A 124 -3.78 2.67 -13.59
N THR A 125 -3.38 2.48 -14.84
CA THR A 125 -3.64 3.47 -15.88
C THR A 125 -5.11 3.39 -16.28
N ILE A 126 -5.84 4.48 -16.12
CA ILE A 126 -7.21 4.59 -16.64
C ILE A 126 -7.07 4.73 -18.15
N GLU A 127 -7.54 3.74 -18.92
CA GLU A 127 -7.35 3.68 -20.37
C GLU A 127 -8.10 4.80 -21.12
N ASN A 128 -9.14 5.37 -20.52
CA ASN A 128 -9.91 6.43 -21.14
C ASN A 128 -9.21 7.79 -20.98
N LYS A 129 -8.46 8.20 -22.01
CA LYS A 129 -7.75 9.49 -22.04
C LYS A 129 -8.66 10.72 -21.88
N VAL A 130 -9.94 10.61 -22.26
CA VAL A 130 -10.92 11.69 -22.12
C VAL A 130 -11.34 11.88 -20.66
N GLU A 131 -11.57 10.80 -19.93
CA GLU A 131 -11.83 10.85 -18.48
C GLU A 131 -10.61 11.29 -17.68
N ALA A 132 -9.42 10.83 -18.03
CA ALA A 132 -8.16 11.26 -17.40
C ALA A 132 -7.93 12.77 -17.53
N ALA A 133 -8.33 13.40 -18.64
CA ALA A 133 -8.22 14.83 -18.87
C ALA A 133 -9.23 15.67 -18.07
N TYR A 134 -10.42 15.13 -17.78
CA TYR A 134 -11.44 15.78 -16.95
C TYR A 134 -11.14 15.70 -15.45
N ARG A 135 -10.31 14.74 -15.02
CA ARG A 135 -9.94 14.52 -13.61
C ARG A 135 -8.63 15.22 -13.27
N ARG A 136 -8.71 16.53 -13.02
CA ARG A 136 -7.55 17.37 -12.61
C ARG A 136 -7.05 17.11 -11.18
N GLY A 137 -7.60 16.11 -10.46
CA GLY A 137 -7.23 15.78 -9.09
C GLY A 137 -6.84 14.29 -8.95
N ASN A 138 -5.99 13.99 -7.98
CA ASN A 138 -5.58 12.63 -7.65
C ASN A 138 -6.61 11.88 -6.78
N LEU A 139 -7.80 12.43 -6.56
CA LEU A 139 -8.87 11.93 -5.70
C LEU A 139 -8.36 11.53 -4.29
N LEU A 140 -7.38 12.24 -3.77
CA LEU A 140 -6.66 11.86 -2.55
C LEU A 140 -7.61 11.58 -1.38
N GLU A 141 -8.59 12.45 -1.15
CA GLU A 141 -9.52 12.30 -0.03
C GLU A 141 -10.49 11.12 -0.23
N LYS A 142 -10.95 10.88 -1.47
CA LYS A 142 -11.75 9.67 -1.76
C LYS A 142 -10.94 8.40 -1.57
N ARG A 143 -9.67 8.40 -2.01
CA ARG A 143 -8.75 7.26 -1.78
C ARG A 143 -8.41 7.10 -0.31
N ARG A 144 -8.31 8.19 0.46
CA ARG A 144 -8.12 8.13 1.91
C ARG A 144 -9.30 7.42 2.60
N ALA A 145 -10.54 7.79 2.26
CA ALA A 145 -11.73 7.14 2.77
C ALA A 145 -11.75 5.64 2.42
N LEU A 146 -11.44 5.30 1.16
CA LEU A 146 -11.35 3.92 0.70
C LEU A 146 -10.28 3.12 1.46
N MET A 147 -9.07 3.67 1.62
CA MET A 147 -7.97 2.96 2.31
C MET A 147 -8.22 2.81 3.81
N ASN A 148 -8.94 3.76 4.45
CA ASN A 148 -9.38 3.61 5.83
C ASN A 148 -10.41 2.47 5.97
N ALA A 149 -11.38 2.40 5.07
CA ALA A 149 -12.36 1.32 5.04
C ALA A 149 -11.68 -0.05 4.81
N TRP A 150 -10.72 -0.12 3.90
CA TRP A 150 -9.91 -1.32 3.66
C TRP A 150 -9.11 -1.74 4.89
N GLY A 151 -8.47 -0.79 5.58
CA GLY A 151 -7.74 -1.07 6.82
C GLY A 151 -8.63 -1.64 7.91
N ALA A 152 -9.84 -1.09 8.07
CA ALA A 152 -10.84 -1.58 9.01
C ALA A 152 -11.36 -2.98 8.63
N TYR A 153 -11.54 -3.26 7.35
CA TYR A 153 -11.96 -4.58 6.85
C TYR A 153 -10.87 -5.64 7.12
N CYS A 154 -9.61 -5.31 6.84
CA CYS A 154 -8.49 -6.25 7.04
C CYS A 154 -8.21 -6.55 8.51
N LEU A 155 -8.45 -5.60 9.42
CA LEU A 155 -8.17 -5.72 10.85
C LEU A 155 -9.42 -5.31 11.66
N PRO A 156 -10.47 -6.13 11.65
CA PRO A 156 -11.66 -5.85 12.45
C PRO A 156 -11.30 -5.85 13.95
N GLY A 157 -11.49 -4.73 14.62
CA GLY A 157 -11.18 -4.56 16.06
C GLY A 157 -10.00 -3.64 16.38
N SER A 158 -9.31 -3.09 15.38
CA SER A 158 -8.25 -2.08 15.58
C SER A 158 -8.78 -0.64 15.75
N GLN A 159 -10.10 -0.44 15.75
CA GLN A 159 -10.73 0.81 16.12
C GLN A 159 -11.09 0.75 17.61
N GLU A 160 -10.24 1.29 18.47
CA GLU A 160 -10.71 1.68 19.81
C GLU A 160 -11.71 2.83 19.64
N PRO A 161 -12.87 2.76 20.31
CA PRO A 161 -13.80 3.89 20.32
C PRO A 161 -13.10 5.06 21.00
N SER A 162 -12.98 6.17 20.30
CA SER A 162 -12.60 7.46 20.88
C SER A 162 -13.57 7.79 21.98
N SER A 163 -13.14 7.75 23.21
CA SER A 163 -13.83 8.22 24.38
C SER A 163 -13.78 9.74 24.46
#